data_e217d2562220eace9db9a74fd5de6590
#
_entry.id   e217d2562220eace9db9a74fd5de6590
#
_cell.length_a   1.000
_cell.length_b   1.000
_cell.length_c   1.000
_cell.angle_alpha   90.00
_cell.angle_beta   90.00
_cell.angle_gamma   90.00
#
_symmetry.space_group_name_H-M   'P 1'
#
loop_
_entity.id
_entity.type
_entity.pdbx_description
1 polymer ?
#
loop_
_entity_poly.entity_id
_entity_poly.type
_entity_poly.pdbx_seq_one_letter_code
_entity_poly.pdbx_strand_id
1 'polypeptide(L)'
;VQAYEAGLSAMRAGLRTAAIREAQLRGQLEARDAEIAQLLAVLQTLTPGQAPTAFLHPDGPNGTARAGMLLAELTPALNQRAERLRTDLSDVEGLRFLQEQAAAQMQLGLSEVQSARAALNQAMANRTDLPQRFTSDPIRTAILIDSSETLDAFSSGLANIVVDDVGWTAPDIDDQIGTLPMPVRGLILRRMGEADAAGITRPGVLVATRPGALVAAPTAATLRYVGPLLDFGTVTILEPRPGTLIVLAGMGVSYGQTGQIIAAGTPLGLMSGLPEQGSADALSTRGEGGGADRSETLYIEIRQDNVPLDPLTWFSTDKDG
;
A
#
# COMPACT_ATOMS: atom_id res chain seq x y z
N VAL A 1 8.66 -4.06 11.33
CA VAL A 1 7.91 -3.38 10.26
C VAL A 1 7.98 -4.17 8.97
N GLN A 2 9.18 -4.44 8.43
CA GLN A 2 9.36 -5.18 7.16
C GLN A 2 8.67 -6.55 7.15
N ALA A 3 8.75 -7.32 8.24
CA ALA A 3 8.07 -8.61 8.35
C ALA A 3 6.54 -8.48 8.30
N TYR A 4 5.98 -7.43 8.91
CA TYR A 4 4.54 -7.13 8.85
C TYR A 4 4.08 -6.74 7.43
N GLU A 5 4.87 -5.92 6.74
CA GLU A 5 4.58 -5.53 5.35
C GLU A 5 4.63 -6.72 4.39
N ALA A 6 5.62 -7.60 4.55
CA ALA A 6 5.72 -8.84 3.79
C ALA A 6 4.51 -9.76 4.07
N GLY A 7 4.12 -9.90 5.35
CA GLY A 7 2.94 -10.67 5.75
C GLY A 7 1.63 -10.11 5.16
N LEU A 8 1.43 -8.78 5.18
CA LEU A 8 0.29 -8.12 4.55
C LEU A 8 0.25 -8.36 3.03
N SER A 9 1.40 -8.30 2.37
CA SER A 9 1.52 -8.58 0.95
C SER A 9 1.09 -10.01 0.60
N ALA A 10 1.60 -10.99 1.37
CA ALA A 10 1.23 -12.40 1.21
C ALA A 10 -0.27 -12.65 1.46
N MET A 11 -0.83 -12.03 2.50
CA MET A 11 -2.27 -12.13 2.78
C MET A 11 -3.14 -11.52 1.67
N ARG A 12 -2.76 -10.36 1.13
CA ARG A 12 -3.48 -9.75 -0.01
C ARG A 12 -3.45 -10.64 -1.25
N ALA A 13 -2.32 -11.29 -1.52
CA ALA A 13 -2.23 -12.27 -2.60
C ALA A 13 -3.16 -13.46 -2.35
N GLY A 14 -3.20 -13.99 -1.12
CA GLY A 14 -4.11 -15.05 -0.70
C GLY A 14 -5.58 -14.66 -0.87
N LEU A 15 -5.97 -13.45 -0.44
CA LEU A 15 -7.34 -12.93 -0.61
C LEU A 15 -7.75 -12.85 -2.09
N ARG A 16 -6.86 -12.39 -2.97
CA ARG A 16 -7.15 -12.37 -4.43
C ARG A 16 -7.37 -13.78 -4.97
N THR A 17 -6.54 -14.73 -4.58
CA THR A 17 -6.68 -16.13 -5.01
C THR A 17 -7.98 -16.74 -4.49
N ALA A 18 -8.35 -16.47 -3.23
CA ALA A 18 -9.61 -16.93 -2.65
C ALA A 18 -10.82 -16.32 -3.36
N ALA A 19 -10.80 -15.01 -3.67
CA ALA A 19 -11.87 -14.34 -4.40
C ALA A 19 -12.06 -14.91 -5.82
N ILE A 20 -10.98 -15.20 -6.53
CA ILE A 20 -11.05 -15.84 -7.85
C ILE A 20 -11.66 -17.24 -7.72
N ARG A 21 -11.24 -18.01 -6.72
CA ARG A 21 -11.76 -19.36 -6.49
C ARG A 21 -13.23 -19.36 -6.12
N GLU A 22 -13.64 -18.44 -5.25
CA GLU A 22 -15.06 -18.22 -4.89
C GLU A 22 -15.91 -17.93 -6.14
N ALA A 23 -15.47 -16.98 -6.98
CA ALA A 23 -16.18 -16.63 -8.21
C ALA A 23 -16.31 -17.83 -9.17
N GLN A 24 -15.25 -18.64 -9.30
CA GLN A 24 -15.28 -19.87 -10.10
C GLN A 24 -16.27 -20.91 -9.55
N LEU A 25 -16.26 -21.14 -8.23
CA LEU A 25 -17.17 -22.09 -7.59
C LEU A 25 -18.62 -21.62 -7.64
N ARG A 26 -18.86 -20.32 -7.45
CA ARG A 26 -20.19 -19.73 -7.59
C ARG A 26 -20.74 -19.87 -9.00
N GLY A 27 -19.94 -19.57 -10.03
CA GLY A 27 -20.33 -19.77 -11.42
C GLY A 27 -20.59 -21.25 -11.78
N GLN A 28 -19.82 -22.18 -11.21
CA GLN A 28 -20.07 -23.61 -11.37
C GLN A 28 -21.38 -24.04 -10.70
N LEU A 29 -21.70 -23.49 -9.52
CA LEU A 29 -22.94 -23.78 -8.82
C LEU A 29 -24.14 -23.25 -9.60
N GLU A 30 -24.09 -22.01 -10.07
CA GLU A 30 -25.17 -21.41 -10.88
C GLU A 30 -25.41 -22.20 -12.19
N ALA A 31 -24.34 -22.60 -12.87
CA ALA A 31 -24.44 -23.44 -14.06
C ALA A 31 -25.11 -24.80 -13.75
N ARG A 32 -24.83 -25.40 -12.60
CA ARG A 32 -25.45 -26.66 -12.16
C ARG A 32 -26.87 -26.50 -11.71
N ASP A 33 -27.21 -25.42 -11.04
CA ASP A 33 -28.59 -25.12 -10.67
C ASP A 33 -29.46 -24.94 -11.93
N ALA A 34 -28.93 -24.31 -12.99
CA ALA A 34 -29.61 -24.22 -14.28
C ALA A 34 -29.81 -25.58 -14.97
N GLU A 35 -28.78 -26.45 -14.96
CA GLU A 35 -28.89 -27.83 -15.47
C GLU A 35 -29.96 -28.62 -14.71
N ILE A 36 -29.97 -28.54 -13.37
CA ILE A 36 -30.95 -29.21 -12.52
C ILE A 36 -32.35 -28.68 -12.79
N ALA A 37 -32.53 -27.36 -12.90
CA ALA A 37 -33.80 -26.74 -13.21
C ALA A 37 -34.32 -27.19 -14.58
N GLN A 38 -33.48 -27.28 -15.58
CA GLN A 38 -33.82 -27.79 -16.90
C GLN A 38 -34.25 -29.27 -16.87
N LEU A 39 -33.52 -30.11 -16.13
CA LEU A 39 -33.86 -31.53 -15.96
C LEU A 39 -35.22 -31.66 -15.21
N LEU A 40 -35.45 -30.87 -14.18
CA LEU A 40 -36.72 -30.87 -13.46
C LEU A 40 -37.89 -30.39 -14.35
N ALA A 41 -37.67 -29.37 -15.20
CA ALA A 41 -38.68 -28.92 -16.16
C ALA A 41 -39.01 -30.03 -17.18
N VAL A 42 -38.02 -30.74 -17.70
CA VAL A 42 -38.23 -31.92 -18.57
C VAL A 42 -38.97 -33.01 -17.80
N LEU A 43 -38.61 -33.29 -16.57
CA LEU A 43 -39.26 -34.28 -15.72
C LEU A 43 -40.71 -33.93 -15.43
N GLN A 44 -41.01 -32.66 -15.17
CA GLN A 44 -42.36 -32.17 -14.98
C GLN A 44 -43.22 -32.29 -16.24
N THR A 45 -42.62 -32.11 -17.43
CA THR A 45 -43.34 -32.34 -18.70
C THR A 45 -43.57 -33.81 -18.99
N LEU A 46 -42.72 -34.68 -18.42
CA LEU A 46 -42.85 -36.15 -18.55
C LEU A 46 -43.70 -36.78 -17.45
N THR A 47 -43.99 -36.04 -16.35
CA THR A 47 -44.86 -36.55 -15.27
C THR A 47 -46.32 -36.22 -15.61
N PRO A 48 -47.14 -37.23 -16.03
CA PRO A 48 -48.53 -36.93 -16.36
C PRO A 48 -49.33 -36.78 -15.09
N GLY A 49 -49.87 -35.57 -14.88
CA GLY A 49 -51.07 -35.43 -14.10
C GLY A 49 -52.18 -36.19 -14.81
N GLN A 50 -52.64 -37.30 -14.25
CA GLN A 50 -53.82 -38.07 -14.66
C GLN A 50 -53.82 -38.66 -16.07
N ALA A 51 -53.40 -39.91 -16.17
CA ALA A 51 -53.75 -40.93 -17.22
C ALA A 51 -53.94 -40.45 -18.68
N PRO A 52 -53.67 -41.13 -19.67
CA PRO A 52 -52.93 -42.20 -20.22
C PRO A 52 -51.81 -41.78 -21.21
N THR A 53 -51.14 -40.72 -20.97
CA THR A 53 -50.08 -40.12 -21.82
C THR A 53 -48.79 -40.95 -21.83
N ALA A 54 -48.65 -41.94 -20.94
CA ALA A 54 -47.57 -42.92 -20.95
C ALA A 54 -47.50 -43.77 -22.27
N PHE A 55 -48.63 -43.78 -23.00
CA PHE A 55 -48.71 -44.47 -24.32
C PHE A 55 -48.37 -43.55 -25.50
N LEU A 56 -48.17 -42.27 -25.27
CA LEU A 56 -47.78 -41.30 -26.33
C LEU A 56 -46.27 -41.09 -26.51
N HIS A 57 -45.46 -41.73 -25.68
CA HIS A 57 -44.02 -41.71 -25.88
C HIS A 57 -43.67 -42.50 -27.17
N PRO A 58 -42.80 -42.00 -28.05
CA PRO A 58 -42.45 -42.67 -29.31
C PRO A 58 -41.99 -44.10 -29.14
N ASP A 59 -41.37 -44.47 -28.01
CA ASP A 59 -40.88 -45.80 -27.66
C ASP A 59 -41.85 -46.55 -26.69
N GLY A 60 -43.08 -46.05 -26.50
CA GLY A 60 -44.11 -46.67 -25.66
C GLY A 60 -43.79 -46.66 -24.15
N PRO A 61 -44.53 -47.44 -23.34
CA PRO A 61 -44.39 -47.48 -21.87
C PRO A 61 -42.98 -47.90 -21.40
N ASN A 62 -42.28 -48.71 -22.18
CA ASN A 62 -40.91 -49.16 -21.89
C ASN A 62 -39.89 -48.00 -22.04
N GLY A 63 -40.09 -47.09 -22.98
CA GLY A 63 -39.28 -45.90 -23.15
C GLY A 63 -39.42 -44.93 -21.97
N THR A 64 -40.66 -44.73 -21.52
CA THR A 64 -40.98 -43.89 -20.34
C THR A 64 -40.37 -44.46 -19.06
N ALA A 65 -40.49 -45.78 -18.86
CA ALA A 65 -39.93 -46.46 -17.70
C ALA A 65 -38.37 -46.39 -17.70
N ARG A 66 -37.73 -46.55 -18.85
CA ARG A 66 -36.27 -46.49 -19.00
C ARG A 66 -35.78 -45.06 -18.75
N ALA A 67 -36.46 -44.03 -19.27
CA ALA A 67 -36.14 -42.64 -19.02
C ALA A 67 -36.31 -42.30 -17.53
N GLY A 68 -37.36 -42.76 -16.88
CA GLY A 68 -37.56 -42.59 -15.43
C GLY A 68 -36.45 -43.26 -14.60
N MET A 69 -36.02 -44.48 -14.98
CA MET A 69 -34.87 -45.13 -14.29
C MET A 69 -33.56 -44.38 -14.46
N LEU A 70 -33.26 -43.90 -15.66
CA LEU A 70 -32.04 -43.07 -15.90
C LEU A 70 -32.06 -41.77 -15.12
N LEU A 71 -33.20 -41.08 -15.05
CA LEU A 71 -33.33 -39.88 -14.26
C LEU A 71 -33.23 -40.17 -12.76
N ALA A 72 -33.82 -41.27 -12.27
CA ALA A 72 -33.72 -41.68 -10.87
C ALA A 72 -32.27 -42.03 -10.48
N GLU A 73 -31.47 -42.52 -11.40
CA GLU A 73 -30.05 -42.84 -11.17
C GLU A 73 -29.15 -41.61 -11.25
N LEU A 74 -29.44 -40.66 -12.15
CA LEU A 74 -28.66 -39.42 -12.32
C LEU A 74 -28.94 -38.38 -11.25
N THR A 75 -30.18 -38.26 -10.77
CA THR A 75 -30.57 -37.22 -9.78
C THR A 75 -29.76 -37.27 -8.50
N PRO A 76 -29.52 -38.43 -7.84
CA PRO A 76 -28.69 -38.48 -6.63
C PRO A 76 -27.25 -38.08 -6.88
N ALA A 77 -26.67 -38.42 -8.02
CA ALA A 77 -25.31 -38.05 -8.37
C ALA A 77 -25.16 -36.51 -8.58
N LEU A 78 -26.14 -35.91 -9.23
CA LEU A 78 -26.20 -34.44 -9.40
C LEU A 78 -26.37 -33.72 -8.07
N ASN A 79 -27.27 -34.21 -7.21
CA ASN A 79 -27.48 -33.64 -5.88
C ASN A 79 -26.23 -33.75 -5.02
N GLN A 80 -25.55 -34.91 -5.01
CA GLN A 80 -24.29 -35.04 -4.27
C GLN A 80 -23.21 -34.07 -4.78
N ARG A 81 -23.18 -33.82 -6.08
CA ARG A 81 -22.21 -32.89 -6.67
C ARG A 81 -22.53 -31.44 -6.34
N ALA A 82 -23.81 -31.06 -6.33
CA ALA A 82 -24.26 -29.75 -5.90
C ALA A 82 -23.96 -29.51 -4.41
N GLU A 83 -24.22 -30.50 -3.55
CA GLU A 83 -23.90 -30.39 -2.12
C GLU A 83 -22.37 -30.25 -1.88
N ARG A 84 -21.53 -30.97 -2.61
CA ARG A 84 -20.08 -30.79 -2.53
C ARG A 84 -19.65 -29.37 -2.94
N LEU A 85 -20.20 -28.85 -4.05
CA LEU A 85 -19.92 -27.48 -4.48
C LEU A 85 -20.37 -26.43 -3.46
N ARG A 86 -21.53 -26.63 -2.81
CA ARG A 86 -21.99 -25.77 -1.72
C ARG A 86 -21.05 -25.79 -0.53
N THR A 87 -20.58 -26.99 -0.16
CA THR A 87 -19.61 -27.16 0.93
C THR A 87 -18.30 -26.46 0.56
N ASP A 88 -17.75 -26.71 -0.63
CA ASP A 88 -16.51 -26.09 -1.11
C ASP A 88 -16.64 -24.56 -1.15
N LEU A 89 -17.81 -24.00 -1.56
CA LEU A 89 -18.05 -22.56 -1.57
C LEU A 89 -18.09 -22.00 -0.14
N SER A 90 -18.80 -22.67 0.76
CA SER A 90 -18.84 -22.27 2.17
C SER A 90 -17.46 -22.27 2.84
N ASP A 91 -16.64 -23.27 2.53
CA ASP A 91 -15.26 -23.38 3.01
C ASP A 91 -14.39 -22.23 2.48
N VAL A 92 -14.52 -21.87 1.20
CA VAL A 92 -13.79 -20.76 0.60
C VAL A 92 -14.25 -19.41 1.17
N GLU A 93 -15.57 -19.22 1.37
CA GLU A 93 -16.11 -18.03 2.04
C GLU A 93 -15.57 -17.89 3.47
N GLY A 94 -15.55 -19.00 4.23
CA GLY A 94 -14.98 -19.04 5.58
C GLY A 94 -13.49 -18.69 5.61
N LEU A 95 -12.71 -19.27 4.70
CA LEU A 95 -11.28 -18.97 4.59
C LEU A 95 -11.03 -17.51 4.21
N ARG A 96 -11.82 -16.97 3.27
CA ARG A 96 -11.74 -15.57 2.88
C ARG A 96 -12.01 -14.64 4.07
N PHE A 97 -13.06 -14.91 4.83
CA PHE A 97 -13.40 -14.14 6.02
C PHE A 97 -12.25 -14.14 7.05
N LEU A 98 -11.65 -15.31 7.31
CA LEU A 98 -10.50 -15.43 8.21
C LEU A 98 -9.28 -14.68 7.68
N GLN A 99 -9.01 -14.72 6.38
CA GLN A 99 -7.91 -13.99 5.76
C GLN A 99 -8.13 -12.47 5.83
N GLU A 100 -9.35 -11.99 5.59
CA GLU A 100 -9.70 -10.56 5.72
C GLU A 100 -9.50 -10.07 7.16
N GLN A 101 -9.96 -10.84 8.15
CA GLN A 101 -9.74 -10.52 9.56
C GLN A 101 -8.25 -10.51 9.92
N ALA A 102 -7.50 -11.52 9.50
CA ALA A 102 -6.06 -11.58 9.76
C ALA A 102 -5.30 -10.42 9.08
N ALA A 103 -5.68 -10.04 7.87
CA ALA A 103 -5.11 -8.89 7.17
C ALA A 103 -5.41 -7.57 7.90
N ALA A 104 -6.65 -7.38 8.38
CA ALA A 104 -7.02 -6.23 9.18
C ALA A 104 -6.24 -6.15 10.50
N GLN A 105 -6.14 -7.27 11.22
CA GLN A 105 -5.37 -7.36 12.46
C GLN A 105 -3.88 -7.04 12.25
N MET A 106 -3.30 -7.54 11.15
CA MET A 106 -1.91 -7.28 10.82
C MET A 106 -1.68 -5.81 10.43
N GLN A 107 -2.64 -5.19 9.75
CA GLN A 107 -2.59 -3.77 9.43
C GLN A 107 -2.66 -2.89 10.69
N LEU A 108 -3.52 -3.25 11.65
CA LEU A 108 -3.58 -2.59 12.96
C LEU A 108 -2.27 -2.75 13.72
N GLY A 109 -1.73 -3.96 13.81
CA GLY A 109 -0.44 -4.22 14.46
C GLY A 109 0.72 -3.45 13.80
N LEU A 110 0.73 -3.32 12.47
CA LEU A 110 1.70 -2.49 11.77
C LEU A 110 1.58 -1.02 12.18
N SER A 111 0.35 -0.48 12.22
CA SER A 111 0.08 0.89 12.64
C SER A 111 0.52 1.13 14.10
N GLU A 112 0.24 0.20 15.00
CA GLU A 112 0.64 0.28 16.40
C GLU A 112 2.18 0.27 16.57
N VAL A 113 2.88 -0.60 15.87
CA VAL A 113 4.36 -0.66 15.88
C VAL A 113 4.94 0.65 15.32
N GLN A 114 4.37 1.19 14.26
CA GLN A 114 4.79 2.47 13.69
C GLN A 114 4.57 3.62 14.69
N SER A 115 3.39 3.68 15.30
CA SER A 115 3.04 4.69 16.30
C SER A 115 3.94 4.59 17.54
N ALA A 116 4.21 3.39 18.04
CA ALA A 116 5.10 3.17 19.16
C ALA A 116 6.55 3.60 18.86
N ARG A 117 7.05 3.31 17.66
CA ARG A 117 8.37 3.80 17.19
C ARG A 117 8.41 5.31 17.08
N ALA A 118 7.35 5.91 16.56
CA ALA A 118 7.22 7.36 16.46
C ALA A 118 7.23 8.02 17.85
N ALA A 119 6.42 7.50 18.77
CA ALA A 119 6.36 7.99 20.14
C ALA A 119 7.72 7.85 20.87
N LEU A 120 8.42 6.73 20.67
CA LEU A 120 9.76 6.52 21.21
C LEU A 120 10.76 7.55 20.66
N ASN A 121 10.77 7.75 19.36
CA ASN A 121 11.66 8.73 18.73
C ASN A 121 11.31 10.17 19.13
N GLN A 122 10.02 10.50 19.24
CA GLN A 122 9.60 11.78 19.74
C GLN A 122 10.06 11.99 21.21
N ALA A 123 9.91 10.96 22.06
CA ALA A 123 10.39 11.00 23.43
C ALA A 123 11.93 11.15 23.51
N MET A 124 12.65 10.50 22.59
CA MET A 124 14.10 10.66 22.47
C MET A 124 14.50 12.04 21.96
N ALA A 125 13.76 12.61 21.00
CA ALA A 125 14.01 13.97 20.47
C ALA A 125 13.74 15.06 21.51
N ASN A 126 12.82 14.81 22.42
CA ASN A 126 12.49 15.76 23.52
C ASN A 126 13.50 15.73 24.67
N ARG A 127 14.48 14.86 24.66
CA ARG A 127 15.55 14.86 25.65
C ARG A 127 16.52 15.99 25.36
N THR A 128 16.84 16.78 26.38
CA THR A 128 17.74 17.93 26.28
C THR A 128 19.21 17.55 26.04
N ASP A 129 19.55 16.27 26.20
CA ASP A 129 20.90 15.71 26.08
C ASP A 129 21.17 15.05 24.69
N LEU A 130 20.22 15.11 23.74
CA LEU A 130 20.50 14.66 22.38
C LEU A 130 21.46 15.62 21.66
N PRO A 131 22.46 15.10 20.95
CA PRO A 131 23.41 15.94 20.26
C PRO A 131 22.71 16.72 19.16
N GLN A 132 22.79 18.07 19.28
CA GLN A 132 22.37 18.98 18.25
C GLN A 132 23.61 19.59 17.60
N ARG A 133 23.67 19.57 16.29
CA ARG A 133 24.77 20.15 15.53
C ARG A 133 24.70 21.67 15.51
N PHE A 134 23.48 22.22 15.52
CA PHE A 134 23.23 23.64 15.53
C PHE A 134 21.85 23.97 16.11
N THR A 135 21.65 25.20 16.51
CA THR A 135 20.35 25.73 16.85
C THR A 135 19.75 26.36 15.58
N SER A 136 18.51 25.97 15.24
CA SER A 136 17.81 26.55 14.09
C SER A 136 17.64 28.08 14.28
N ASP A 137 17.91 28.83 13.21
CA ASP A 137 17.54 30.24 13.18
C ASP A 137 16.10 30.36 12.63
N PRO A 138 15.08 30.48 13.51
CA PRO A 138 13.68 30.48 13.09
C PRO A 138 13.33 31.68 12.23
N ILE A 139 14.03 32.81 12.42
CA ILE A 139 13.77 34.03 11.68
C ILE A 139 14.26 33.87 10.24
N ARG A 140 15.50 33.41 10.04
CA ARG A 140 16.05 33.19 8.69
C ARG A 140 15.27 32.11 7.95
N THR A 141 14.89 31.03 8.63
CA THR A 141 14.09 29.97 8.05
C THR A 141 12.69 30.48 7.65
N ALA A 142 12.03 31.28 8.48
CA ALA A 142 10.73 31.86 8.14
C ALA A 142 10.82 32.81 6.93
N ILE A 143 11.84 33.67 6.87
CA ILE A 143 12.08 34.54 5.70
C ILE A 143 12.31 33.70 4.44
N LEU A 144 13.07 32.64 4.56
CA LEU A 144 13.34 31.74 3.41
C LEU A 144 12.08 31.05 2.93
N ILE A 145 11.20 30.57 3.81
CA ILE A 145 9.90 30.01 3.48
C ILE A 145 9.04 31.03 2.73
N ASP A 146 8.94 32.25 3.27
CA ASP A 146 8.12 33.31 2.70
C ASP A 146 8.64 33.80 1.33
N SER A 147 9.96 33.78 1.13
CA SER A 147 10.61 34.23 -0.11
C SER A 147 10.77 33.15 -1.18
N SER A 148 10.49 31.87 -0.87
CA SER A 148 10.71 30.77 -1.79
C SER A 148 9.39 30.32 -2.40
N GLU A 149 9.26 30.42 -3.73
CA GLU A 149 8.07 29.97 -4.48
C GLU A 149 8.15 28.48 -4.85
N THR A 150 9.33 27.88 -4.77
CA THR A 150 9.57 26.48 -5.17
C THR A 150 10.41 25.74 -4.13
N LEU A 151 10.24 24.41 -4.09
CA LEU A 151 11.05 23.53 -3.25
C LEU A 151 12.55 23.65 -3.61
N ASP A 152 12.86 23.83 -4.89
CA ASP A 152 14.22 24.03 -5.39
C ASP A 152 14.84 25.32 -4.83
N ALA A 153 14.12 26.44 -4.90
CA ALA A 153 14.58 27.72 -4.33
C ALA A 153 14.78 27.63 -2.81
N PHE A 154 13.85 26.94 -2.11
CA PHE A 154 13.95 26.73 -0.68
C PHE A 154 15.15 25.88 -0.28
N SER A 155 15.35 24.73 -0.93
CA SER A 155 16.48 23.84 -0.65
C SER A 155 17.83 24.51 -0.97
N SER A 156 17.90 25.27 -2.06
CA SER A 156 19.08 26.07 -2.44
C SER A 156 19.39 27.16 -1.41
N GLY A 157 18.38 27.89 -0.97
CA GLY A 157 18.51 28.90 0.07
C GLY A 157 18.97 28.31 1.41
N LEU A 158 18.42 27.15 1.77
CA LEU A 158 18.77 26.44 2.99
C LEU A 158 20.23 25.93 2.97
N ALA A 159 20.73 25.47 1.83
CA ALA A 159 22.13 25.07 1.66
C ALA A 159 23.11 26.23 1.89
N ASN A 160 22.71 27.46 1.54
CA ASN A 160 23.53 28.67 1.70
C ASN A 160 23.52 29.24 3.13
N ILE A 161 22.64 28.78 4.01
CA ILE A 161 22.66 29.18 5.42
C ILE A 161 23.85 28.49 6.10
N VAL A 162 24.92 29.24 6.33
CA VAL A 162 26.07 28.78 7.09
C VAL A 162 25.67 28.53 8.53
N VAL A 163 25.99 27.35 9.03
CA VAL A 163 25.73 26.95 10.41
C VAL A 163 27.06 26.75 11.10
N ASP A 164 27.20 27.35 12.30
CA ASP A 164 28.39 27.11 13.14
C ASP A 164 28.41 25.63 13.55
N ASP A 165 29.38 24.90 13.01
CA ASP A 165 29.48 23.45 13.15
C ASP A 165 30.11 23.08 14.51
N VAL A 166 29.38 22.35 15.33
CA VAL A 166 29.88 21.80 16.60
C VAL A 166 30.41 20.40 16.37
N GLY A 167 31.52 20.31 15.63
CA GLY A 167 32.42 19.16 15.68
C GLY A 167 31.89 17.72 15.42
N TRP A 168 30.75 17.57 14.72
CA TRP A 168 30.27 16.25 14.32
C TRP A 168 30.95 15.81 13.01
N THR A 169 31.63 14.67 13.04
CA THR A 169 32.19 14.07 11.83
C THR A 169 31.18 13.09 11.27
N ALA A 170 30.55 13.45 10.14
CA ALA A 170 29.65 12.56 9.43
C ALA A 170 30.41 11.35 8.87
N PRO A 171 29.81 10.15 8.83
CA PRO A 171 30.34 9.05 8.04
C PRO A 171 30.48 9.47 6.58
N ASP A 172 31.51 8.97 5.89
CA ASP A 172 31.67 9.26 4.48
C ASP A 172 30.50 8.62 3.70
N ILE A 173 29.65 9.47 3.13
CA ILE A 173 28.48 9.03 2.38
C ILE A 173 28.87 8.55 0.97
N ASP A 174 30.04 8.94 0.46
CA ASP A 174 30.48 8.57 -0.89
C ASP A 174 30.70 7.06 -1.00
N ASP A 175 31.16 6.41 0.07
CA ASP A 175 31.28 4.95 0.13
C ASP A 175 29.94 4.21 0.15
N GLN A 176 28.84 4.91 0.40
CA GLN A 176 27.49 4.36 0.47
C GLN A 176 26.66 4.61 -0.81
N ILE A 177 27.22 5.32 -1.80
CA ILE A 177 26.53 5.57 -3.07
C ILE A 177 26.19 4.24 -3.74
N GLY A 178 24.93 4.08 -4.16
CA GLY A 178 24.41 2.86 -4.78
C GLY A 178 23.98 1.76 -3.80
N THR A 179 24.25 1.94 -2.49
CA THR A 179 23.89 0.95 -1.46
C THR A 179 22.92 1.48 -0.40
N LEU A 180 22.58 2.77 -0.45
CA LEU A 180 21.64 3.35 0.50
C LEU A 180 20.26 2.70 0.39
N PRO A 181 19.61 2.37 1.50
CA PRO A 181 18.24 1.88 1.46
C PRO A 181 17.30 3.00 1.02
N MET A 182 16.28 2.68 0.22
CA MET A 182 15.23 3.63 -0.11
C MET A 182 14.54 4.14 1.16
N PRO A 183 14.28 5.45 1.27
CA PRO A 183 13.63 6.03 2.44
C PRO A 183 12.25 5.45 2.73
N VAL A 184 11.55 4.99 1.69
CA VAL A 184 10.22 4.39 1.76
C VAL A 184 10.13 3.23 0.78
N ARG A 185 9.29 2.24 1.09
CA ARG A 185 8.93 1.19 0.15
C ARG A 185 7.82 1.65 -0.78
N GLY A 186 8.03 1.52 -2.08
CA GLY A 186 7.05 1.92 -3.06
C GLY A 186 7.49 1.64 -4.49
N LEU A 187 6.66 2.02 -5.44
CA LEU A 187 6.95 1.92 -6.86
C LEU A 187 7.42 3.28 -7.38
N ILE A 188 8.48 3.29 -8.17
CA ILE A 188 8.95 4.51 -8.82
C ILE A 188 7.95 4.88 -9.92
N LEU A 189 7.23 5.98 -9.72
CA LEU A 189 6.29 6.52 -10.70
C LEU A 189 6.98 7.36 -11.76
N ARG A 190 8.01 8.12 -11.36
CA ARG A 190 8.75 9.01 -12.25
C ARG A 190 10.19 9.12 -11.81
N ARG A 191 11.05 9.18 -12.80
CA ARG A 191 12.49 9.37 -12.62
C ARG A 191 12.86 10.84 -12.74
N MET A 192 14.06 11.19 -12.31
CA MET A 192 14.61 12.52 -12.49
C MET A 192 14.52 12.96 -13.97
N GLY A 193 14.01 14.18 -14.20
CA GLY A 193 13.89 14.75 -15.54
C GLY A 193 12.72 14.22 -16.39
N GLU A 194 11.93 13.26 -15.92
CA GLU A 194 10.71 12.84 -16.60
C GLU A 194 9.61 13.90 -16.44
N ALA A 195 9.01 14.31 -17.57
CA ALA A 195 7.90 15.25 -17.57
C ALA A 195 6.61 14.61 -17.01
N ASP A 196 5.85 15.38 -16.25
CA ASP A 196 4.51 14.97 -15.83
C ASP A 196 3.46 15.20 -16.96
N ALA A 197 2.19 14.86 -16.69
CA ALA A 197 1.10 15.04 -17.64
C ALA A 197 0.90 16.52 -18.02
N ALA A 198 1.39 17.45 -17.22
CA ALA A 198 1.39 18.90 -17.50
C ALA A 198 2.69 19.37 -18.19
N GLY A 199 3.63 18.47 -18.49
CA GLY A 199 4.92 18.78 -19.09
C GLY A 199 5.97 19.32 -18.11
N ILE A 200 5.72 19.26 -16.79
CA ILE A 200 6.63 19.75 -15.76
C ILE A 200 7.66 18.66 -15.44
N THR A 201 8.94 19.00 -15.54
CA THR A 201 10.06 18.14 -15.12
C THR A 201 10.52 18.52 -13.73
N ARG A 202 10.93 17.53 -12.92
CA ARG A 202 11.45 17.75 -11.57
C ARG A 202 12.82 17.11 -11.40
N PRO A 203 13.70 17.71 -10.57
CA PRO A 203 15.05 17.21 -10.36
C PRO A 203 15.13 16.06 -9.34
N GLY A 204 14.06 15.32 -9.13
CA GLY A 204 13.98 14.21 -8.20
C GLY A 204 13.15 13.05 -8.73
N VAL A 205 12.90 12.08 -7.86
CA VAL A 205 12.13 10.87 -8.13
C VAL A 205 10.82 10.91 -7.37
N LEU A 206 9.74 10.47 -8.01
CA LEU A 206 8.43 10.33 -7.38
C LEU A 206 8.14 8.85 -7.12
N VAL A 207 7.89 8.49 -5.87
CA VAL A 207 7.63 7.12 -5.43
C VAL A 207 6.20 7.00 -4.93
N ALA A 208 5.41 6.10 -5.53
CA ALA A 208 4.10 5.72 -5.02
C ALA A 208 4.26 4.82 -3.80
N THR A 209 3.59 5.18 -2.73
CA THR A 209 3.67 4.48 -1.45
C THR A 209 2.28 4.03 -1.00
N ARG A 210 2.24 3.13 -0.04
CA ARG A 210 0.99 2.81 0.66
C ARG A 210 0.61 3.94 1.61
N PRO A 211 -0.68 4.15 1.85
CA PRO A 211 -1.14 5.03 2.92
C PRO A 211 -0.49 4.66 4.26
N GLY A 212 0.00 5.66 4.99
CA GLY A 212 0.66 5.46 6.28
C GLY A 212 2.01 4.74 6.22
N ALA A 213 2.63 4.62 5.05
CA ALA A 213 3.96 4.02 4.93
C ALA A 213 4.99 4.80 5.76
N LEU A 214 5.87 4.06 6.43
CA LEU A 214 6.95 4.64 7.22
C LEU A 214 8.06 5.15 6.31
N VAL A 215 8.42 6.43 6.49
CA VAL A 215 9.60 7.04 5.88
C VAL A 215 10.73 7.03 6.89
N ALA A 216 11.89 6.51 6.51
CA ALA A 216 13.06 6.38 7.38
C ALA A 216 14.29 7.04 6.78
N ALA A 217 15.23 7.46 7.62
CA ALA A 217 16.49 8.03 7.21
C ALA A 217 17.35 6.98 6.46
N PRO A 218 17.77 7.25 5.21
CA PRO A 218 18.58 6.30 4.47
C PRO A 218 20.00 6.17 5.02
N THR A 219 20.49 7.20 5.67
CA THR A 219 21.82 7.27 6.30
C THR A 219 21.79 8.15 7.54
N ALA A 220 22.85 8.15 8.31
CA ALA A 220 23.01 9.10 9.41
C ALA A 220 23.10 10.54 8.86
N ALA A 221 22.37 11.45 9.46
CA ALA A 221 22.29 12.83 8.96
C ALA A 221 21.89 13.82 10.05
N THR A 222 22.03 15.10 9.76
CA THR A 222 21.44 16.19 10.53
C THR A 222 20.12 16.64 9.89
N LEU A 223 19.07 16.82 10.67
CA LEU A 223 17.81 17.41 10.21
C LEU A 223 17.98 18.90 9.97
N ARG A 224 18.05 19.32 8.71
CA ARG A 224 18.19 20.73 8.33
C ARG A 224 16.86 21.46 8.36
N TYR A 225 15.79 20.77 7.99
CA TYR A 225 14.45 21.31 8.02
C TYR A 225 13.43 20.19 8.25
N VAL A 226 12.40 20.49 9.03
CA VAL A 226 11.24 19.63 9.25
C VAL A 226 10.02 20.55 9.39
N GLY A 227 9.08 20.48 8.46
CA GLY A 227 7.86 21.31 8.54
C GLY A 227 7.08 21.35 7.24
N PRO A 228 5.94 22.05 7.24
CA PRO A 228 5.15 22.29 6.04
C PRO A 228 5.87 23.26 5.10
N LEU A 229 5.76 23.02 3.80
CA LEU A 229 6.31 23.92 2.78
C LEU A 229 5.34 24.02 1.60
N LEU A 230 4.65 25.15 1.51
CA LEU A 230 3.73 25.48 0.40
C LEU A 230 2.85 24.27 -0.01
N ASP A 231 2.77 23.99 -1.32
CA ASP A 231 2.00 22.88 -1.90
C ASP A 231 2.70 21.52 -1.85
N PHE A 232 3.88 21.45 -1.20
CA PHE A 232 4.67 20.20 -1.10
C PHE A 232 4.33 19.34 0.11
N GLY A 233 3.35 19.79 0.93
CA GLY A 233 2.99 19.10 2.16
C GLY A 233 4.10 19.23 3.22
N THR A 234 4.29 18.20 4.02
CA THR A 234 5.38 18.17 5.00
C THR A 234 6.68 17.75 4.34
N VAL A 235 7.70 18.57 4.51
CA VAL A 235 9.05 18.38 3.95
C VAL A 235 10.04 18.11 5.08
N THR A 236 10.91 17.14 4.86
CA THR A 236 12.07 16.89 5.71
C THR A 236 13.32 16.96 4.85
N ILE A 237 14.28 17.79 5.26
CA ILE A 237 15.57 17.93 4.59
C ILE A 237 16.66 17.42 5.52
N LEU A 238 17.40 16.43 5.03
CA LEU A 238 18.52 15.80 5.71
C LEU A 238 19.83 16.32 5.15
N GLU A 239 20.80 16.52 6.01
CA GLU A 239 22.18 16.81 5.63
C GLU A 239 23.10 15.72 6.19
N PRO A 240 23.43 14.69 5.40
CA PRO A 240 24.39 13.66 5.80
C PRO A 240 25.80 14.21 6.02
N ARG A 241 26.21 15.14 5.18
CA ARG A 241 27.46 15.91 5.30
C ARG A 241 27.25 17.33 4.78
N PRO A 242 28.11 18.28 5.14
CA PRO A 242 28.05 19.64 4.60
C PRO A 242 28.01 19.64 3.06
N GLY A 243 27.05 20.38 2.50
CA GLY A 243 26.86 20.49 1.06
C GLY A 243 26.06 19.36 0.40
N THR A 244 25.72 18.29 1.11
CA THR A 244 24.85 17.23 0.57
C THR A 244 23.50 17.26 1.27
N LEU A 245 22.43 17.43 0.49
CA LEU A 245 21.05 17.45 1.00
C LEU A 245 20.23 16.29 0.39
N ILE A 246 19.43 15.64 1.24
CA ILE A 246 18.39 14.70 0.83
C ILE A 246 17.06 15.34 1.20
N VAL A 247 16.25 15.66 0.18
CA VAL A 247 14.95 16.31 0.32
C VAL A 247 13.85 15.26 0.19
N LEU A 248 12.99 15.18 1.18
CA LEU A 248 11.83 14.28 1.24
C LEU A 248 10.58 15.13 1.40
N ALA A 249 9.65 15.09 0.44
CA ALA A 249 8.43 15.88 0.46
C ALA A 249 7.18 15.05 0.19
N GLY A 250 6.04 15.46 0.76
CA GLY A 250 4.76 14.77 0.59
C GLY A 250 4.38 13.86 1.76
N MET A 251 5.07 13.95 2.90
CA MET A 251 4.69 13.23 4.11
C MET A 251 3.44 13.84 4.75
N GLY A 252 2.63 13.01 5.40
CA GLY A 252 1.50 13.47 6.20
C GLY A 252 1.92 13.94 7.59
N VAL A 253 2.86 13.22 8.19
CA VAL A 253 3.42 13.52 9.51
C VAL A 253 4.93 13.38 9.45
N SER A 254 5.66 14.32 10.04
CA SER A 254 7.11 14.26 10.20
C SER A 254 7.52 14.27 11.67
N TYR A 255 8.67 13.67 11.95
CA TYR A 255 9.24 13.52 13.29
C TYR A 255 10.62 14.16 13.35
N GLY A 256 11.00 14.55 14.59
CA GLY A 256 12.29 15.16 14.87
C GLY A 256 12.25 16.69 14.84
N GLN A 257 13.38 17.30 15.12
CA GLN A 257 13.57 18.76 15.19
C GLN A 257 14.76 19.19 14.34
N THR A 258 14.66 20.35 13.77
CA THR A 258 15.77 20.97 13.03
C THR A 258 17.01 21.09 13.94
N GLY A 259 18.18 20.70 13.41
CA GLY A 259 19.45 20.63 14.12
C GLY A 259 19.76 19.27 14.75
N GLN A 260 18.79 18.39 14.87
CA GLN A 260 18.96 17.07 15.47
C GLN A 260 19.80 16.15 14.57
N ILE A 261 20.73 15.42 15.19
CA ILE A 261 21.50 14.36 14.54
C ILE A 261 20.71 13.06 14.67
N ILE A 262 20.52 12.38 13.56
CA ILE A 262 19.78 11.10 13.49
C ILE A 262 20.64 10.00 12.91
N ALA A 263 20.41 8.77 13.34
CA ALA A 263 21.06 7.58 12.79
C ALA A 263 20.36 7.07 11.53
N ALA A 264 21.05 6.29 10.71
CA ALA A 264 20.43 5.53 9.63
C ALA A 264 19.27 4.67 10.14
N GLY A 265 18.20 4.57 9.36
CA GLY A 265 16.99 3.83 9.72
C GLY A 265 16.07 4.51 10.75
N THR A 266 16.43 5.71 11.24
CA THR A 266 15.56 6.48 12.14
C THR A 266 14.27 6.86 11.42
N PRO A 267 13.06 6.63 12.00
CA PRO A 267 11.80 7.12 11.45
C PRO A 267 11.78 8.63 11.30
N LEU A 268 11.46 9.11 10.11
CA LEU A 268 11.33 10.53 9.77
C LEU A 268 9.88 10.98 9.73
N GLY A 269 8.95 10.06 9.46
CA GLY A 269 7.54 10.39 9.35
C GLY A 269 6.71 9.26 8.76
N LEU A 270 5.45 9.57 8.53
CA LEU A 270 4.48 8.68 7.89
C LEU A 270 3.88 9.35 6.66
N MET A 271 3.62 8.57 5.64
CA MET A 271 2.83 9.01 4.51
C MET A 271 1.38 9.27 4.93
N SER A 272 0.68 10.13 4.19
CA SER A 272 -0.73 10.45 4.43
C SER A 272 -1.64 9.21 4.25
N GLY A 273 -2.95 9.38 4.48
CA GLY A 273 -3.96 8.39 4.13
C GLY A 273 -4.20 7.29 5.16
N LEU A 274 -3.68 7.40 6.40
CA LEU A 274 -4.21 6.58 7.50
C LEU A 274 -5.66 7.01 7.79
N PRO A 275 -6.63 6.09 7.88
CA PRO A 275 -7.98 6.44 8.33
C PRO A 275 -7.88 7.02 9.74
N GLU A 276 -8.41 8.23 9.94
CA GLU A 276 -8.55 8.80 11.28
C GLU A 276 -9.35 7.83 12.16
N GLN A 277 -8.77 7.41 13.27
CA GLN A 277 -9.46 6.58 14.25
C GLN A 277 -10.60 7.42 14.85
N GLY A 278 -11.83 7.17 14.39
CA GLY A 278 -13.02 7.75 15.01
C GLY A 278 -14.08 8.32 14.10
N SER A 279 -13.87 8.48 12.81
CA SER A 279 -14.96 8.91 11.92
C SER A 279 -15.78 7.71 11.43
N ALA A 280 -16.97 7.53 12.00
CA ALA A 280 -17.97 6.56 11.53
C ALA A 280 -18.41 6.82 10.06
N ASP A 281 -17.98 7.91 9.46
CA ASP A 281 -18.25 8.32 8.08
C ASP A 281 -17.36 7.62 7.05
N ALA A 282 -16.26 6.97 7.48
CA ALA A 282 -15.39 6.22 6.56
C ALA A 282 -16.04 4.93 6.02
N LEU A 283 -17.17 4.50 6.59
CA LEU A 283 -17.93 3.33 6.13
C LEU A 283 -18.96 3.66 5.05
N SER A 284 -19.37 4.92 4.91
CA SER A 284 -20.42 5.32 3.96
C SER A 284 -19.90 5.71 2.57
N THR A 285 -18.59 5.87 2.38
CA THR A 285 -17.98 6.17 1.08
C THR A 285 -17.35 4.95 0.39
N ARG A 286 -17.63 3.73 0.87
CA ARG A 286 -17.42 2.51 0.08
C ARG A 286 -18.51 2.36 -0.97
N GLY A 287 -18.61 3.35 -1.86
CA GLY A 287 -19.31 3.25 -3.11
C GLY A 287 -18.62 2.23 -3.99
N GLU A 288 -19.38 1.30 -4.51
CA GLU A 288 -19.07 0.35 -5.56
C GLU A 288 -18.26 1.03 -6.68
N GLY A 289 -17.00 0.64 -6.83
CA GLY A 289 -16.19 1.10 -7.96
C GLY A 289 -14.70 1.18 -7.65
N GLY A 290 -14.00 0.08 -7.90
CA GLY A 290 -12.56 0.09 -8.15
C GLY A 290 -11.71 0.33 -6.92
N GLY A 291 -11.14 -0.74 -6.36
CA GLY A 291 -10.04 -0.70 -5.41
C GLY A 291 -8.76 -0.11 -6.00
N ALA A 292 -8.78 1.16 -6.33
CA ALA A 292 -7.58 1.96 -6.39
C ALA A 292 -7.25 2.29 -4.93
N ASP A 293 -6.39 1.49 -4.29
CA ASP A 293 -5.65 1.93 -3.11
C ASP A 293 -5.11 3.32 -3.47
N ARG A 294 -5.58 4.38 -2.78
CA ARG A 294 -5.04 5.72 -2.99
C ARG A 294 -3.56 5.63 -2.69
N SER A 295 -2.74 5.66 -3.72
CA SER A 295 -1.30 5.70 -3.57
C SER A 295 -0.92 7.12 -3.18
N GLU A 296 -0.29 7.25 -2.03
CA GLU A 296 0.37 8.48 -1.62
C GLU A 296 1.73 8.56 -2.32
N THR A 297 2.20 9.75 -2.58
CA THR A 297 3.47 9.93 -3.30
C THR A 297 4.50 10.64 -2.44
N LEU A 298 5.69 10.04 -2.33
CA LEU A 298 6.86 10.67 -1.74
C LEU A 298 7.77 11.19 -2.86
N TYR A 299 8.10 12.47 -2.81
CA TYR A 299 9.13 13.07 -3.63
C TYR A 299 10.49 12.95 -2.94
N ILE A 300 11.51 12.51 -3.68
CA ILE A 300 12.87 12.31 -3.19
C ILE A 300 13.82 13.04 -4.13
N GLU A 301 14.65 13.92 -3.58
CA GLU A 301 15.69 14.63 -4.33
C GLU A 301 17.00 14.59 -3.56
N ILE A 302 18.11 14.44 -4.26
CA ILE A 302 19.45 14.54 -3.70
C ILE A 302 20.18 15.72 -4.36
N ARG A 303 20.81 16.54 -3.54
CA ARG A 303 21.59 17.68 -4.00
C ARG A 303 23.00 17.60 -3.41
N GLN A 304 23.99 17.87 -4.23
CA GLN A 304 25.36 18.05 -3.78
C GLN A 304 25.88 19.39 -4.27
N ASP A 305 26.40 20.20 -3.36
CA ASP A 305 26.85 21.56 -3.64
C ASP A 305 25.81 22.37 -4.43
N ASN A 306 24.54 22.23 -4.02
CA ASN A 306 23.38 22.86 -4.63
C ASN A 306 23.01 22.37 -6.05
N VAL A 307 23.67 21.33 -6.57
CA VAL A 307 23.36 20.70 -7.86
C VAL A 307 22.51 19.45 -7.61
N PRO A 308 21.33 19.32 -8.24
CA PRO A 308 20.54 18.10 -8.13
C PRO A 308 21.22 16.94 -8.84
N LEU A 309 21.21 15.78 -8.19
CA LEU A 309 21.74 14.51 -8.68
C LEU A 309 20.61 13.48 -8.78
N ASP A 310 20.77 12.48 -9.66
CA ASP A 310 19.78 11.41 -9.77
C ASP A 310 19.76 10.55 -8.50
N PRO A 311 18.66 10.56 -7.72
CA PRO A 311 18.58 9.79 -6.49
C PRO A 311 18.72 8.28 -6.70
N LEU A 312 18.35 7.76 -7.88
CA LEU A 312 18.42 6.32 -8.16
C LEU A 312 19.87 5.81 -8.30
N THR A 313 20.83 6.70 -8.46
CA THR A 313 22.26 6.31 -8.43
C THR A 313 22.77 6.12 -7.00
N TRP A 314 22.06 6.63 -5.99
CA TRP A 314 22.43 6.59 -4.58
C TRP A 314 21.79 5.43 -3.84
N PHE A 315 20.57 5.08 -4.23
CA PHE A 315 19.81 4.05 -3.55
C PHE A 315 20.01 2.67 -4.19
N SER A 316 20.05 1.64 -3.34
CA SER A 316 19.93 0.26 -3.82
C SER A 316 18.49 0.08 -4.33
N THR A 317 18.36 0.00 -5.66
CA THR A 317 17.09 -0.46 -6.26
C THR A 317 17.19 -1.97 -6.38
N ASP A 318 16.44 -2.70 -5.54
CA ASP A 318 16.26 -4.14 -5.76
C ASP A 318 15.70 -4.33 -7.17
N LYS A 319 16.49 -4.98 -8.02
CA LYS A 319 16.10 -5.29 -9.41
C LYS A 319 15.00 -6.36 -9.49
N ASP A 320 14.50 -6.85 -8.36
CA ASP A 320 13.47 -7.88 -8.24
C ASP A 320 12.29 -7.32 -7.45
N GLY A 321 11.30 -6.78 -8.18
CA GLY A 321 10.02 -6.33 -7.68
C GLY A 321 8.91 -6.71 -8.63
#